data_bcf310b8fbeed0e35801fc218ee16356
#
_entry.id   bcf310b8fbeed0e35801fc218ee16356
#
_cell.length_a   1.000
_cell.length_b   1.000
_cell.length_c   1.000
_cell.angle_alpha   90.00
_cell.angle_beta   90.00
_cell.angle_gamma   90.00
#
_symmetry.space_group_name_H-M   'P 1'
#
loop_
_entity.id
_entity.type
_entity.pdbx_description
1 polymer ?
#
loop_
_entity_poly.entity_id
_entity_poly.type
_entity_poly.pdbx_seq_one_letter_code
_entity_poly.pdbx_strand_id
1 'polypeptide(L)'
;MAKATSMTQEHIYNLQLTEKQARLLSYACDRLSRIICGQAWTFQEFMEEAWEKRCKEATGKMSDNEWDGGWSNMRQEAEEICKKIKKRFWGCEANAMYGIHYDDTADILFDIHQCIRHQLWLDKPESNKSHITVDSDTPMKVGSEPLAIISKIK
;
A
#
# COMPACT_ATOMS: atom_id res chain seq x y z
N MET A 1 -44.25 -18.97 4.23
CA MET A 1 -43.98 -17.51 4.09
C MET A 1 -42.56 -17.33 3.61
N ALA A 2 -42.41 -16.94 2.35
CA ALA A 2 -41.09 -16.68 1.78
C ALA A 2 -40.61 -15.29 2.26
N LYS A 3 -39.45 -15.21 2.92
CA LYS A 3 -38.79 -13.95 3.24
C LYS A 3 -38.30 -13.36 1.92
N ALA A 4 -38.85 -12.22 1.52
CA ALA A 4 -38.30 -11.42 0.42
C ALA A 4 -36.93 -10.92 0.87
N THR A 5 -35.88 -11.47 0.29
CA THR A 5 -34.52 -10.92 0.40
C THR A 5 -34.51 -9.61 -0.39
N SER A 6 -34.50 -8.48 0.31
CA SER A 6 -34.27 -7.17 -0.30
C SER A 6 -32.87 -7.22 -0.95
N MET A 7 -32.83 -7.28 -2.27
CA MET A 7 -31.59 -7.00 -3.00
C MET A 7 -31.30 -5.50 -2.79
N THR A 8 -30.35 -5.17 -1.95
CA THR A 8 -29.77 -3.85 -1.88
C THR A 8 -29.09 -3.59 -3.23
N GLN A 9 -29.61 -2.60 -3.97
CA GLN A 9 -29.03 -2.18 -5.22
C GLN A 9 -27.64 -1.60 -4.93
N GLU A 10 -26.61 -2.29 -5.40
CA GLU A 10 -25.23 -1.87 -5.22
C GLU A 10 -24.96 -0.64 -6.11
N HIS A 11 -24.48 0.45 -5.52
CA HIS A 11 -24.16 1.66 -6.24
C HIS A 11 -22.69 1.61 -6.72
N ILE A 12 -22.50 1.74 -8.03
CA ILE A 12 -21.19 1.80 -8.66
C ILE A 12 -20.79 3.28 -8.87
N TYR A 13 -19.59 3.64 -8.44
CA TYR A 13 -19.06 5.00 -8.60
C TYR A 13 -17.94 5.02 -9.63
N ASN A 14 -17.95 6.02 -10.52
CA ASN A 14 -16.89 6.30 -11.47
C ASN A 14 -16.00 7.44 -10.94
N LEU A 15 -14.71 7.19 -10.83
CA LEU A 15 -13.72 8.16 -10.38
C LEU A 15 -12.71 8.43 -11.49
N GLN A 16 -12.55 9.70 -11.86
CA GLN A 16 -11.54 10.13 -12.82
C GLN A 16 -10.32 10.66 -12.08
N LEU A 17 -9.16 10.08 -12.38
CA LEU A 17 -7.89 10.42 -11.73
C LEU A 17 -6.84 10.78 -12.78
N THR A 18 -5.98 11.74 -12.45
CA THR A 18 -4.72 11.90 -13.17
C THR A 18 -3.79 10.72 -12.86
N GLU A 19 -2.78 10.49 -13.69
CA GLU A 19 -1.78 9.43 -13.43
C GLU A 19 -1.13 9.59 -12.03
N LYS A 20 -0.80 10.82 -11.65
CA LYS A 20 -0.23 11.10 -10.31
C LYS A 20 -1.19 10.72 -9.19
N GLN A 21 -2.48 11.03 -9.33
CA GLN A 21 -3.50 10.66 -8.35
C GLN A 21 -3.69 9.14 -8.29
N ALA A 22 -3.70 8.46 -9.43
CA ALA A 22 -3.80 7.01 -9.49
C ALA A 22 -2.61 6.33 -8.79
N ARG A 23 -1.38 6.82 -9.01
CA ARG A 23 -0.17 6.34 -8.30
C ARG A 23 -0.27 6.53 -6.79
N LEU A 24 -0.73 7.71 -6.34
CA LEU A 24 -0.91 7.99 -4.91
C LEU A 24 -1.99 7.11 -4.28
N LEU A 25 -3.11 6.89 -4.98
CA LEU A 25 -4.17 6.02 -4.50
C LEU A 25 -3.69 4.57 -4.40
N SER A 26 -3.01 4.06 -5.43
CA SER A 26 -2.40 2.72 -5.41
C SER A 26 -1.45 2.55 -4.22
N TYR A 27 -0.57 3.52 -4.00
CA TYR A 27 0.36 3.53 -2.87
C TYR A 27 -0.38 3.52 -1.52
N ALA A 28 -1.40 4.36 -1.36
CA ALA A 28 -2.18 4.42 -0.12
C ALA A 28 -2.92 3.10 0.16
N CYS A 29 -3.50 2.47 -0.85
CA CYS A 29 -4.18 1.18 -0.73
C CYS A 29 -3.20 0.08 -0.31
N ASP A 30 -2.01 -0.02 -0.93
CA ASP A 30 -0.97 -0.99 -0.54
C ASP A 30 -0.55 -0.79 0.92
N ARG A 31 -0.25 0.45 1.30
CA ARG A 31 0.21 0.76 2.66
C ARG A 31 -0.83 0.47 3.72
N LEU A 32 -2.08 0.84 3.48
CA LEU A 32 -3.16 0.60 4.42
C LEU A 32 -3.48 -0.90 4.55
N SER A 33 -3.52 -1.64 3.45
CA SER A 33 -3.67 -3.10 3.46
C SER A 33 -2.61 -3.76 4.34
N ARG A 34 -1.33 -3.38 4.16
CA ARG A 34 -0.21 -3.89 4.96
C ARG A 34 -0.34 -3.57 6.44
N ILE A 35 -0.74 -2.33 6.78
CA ILE A 35 -0.96 -1.92 8.17
C ILE A 35 -2.06 -2.77 8.82
N ILE A 36 -3.19 -2.98 8.14
CA ILE A 36 -4.30 -3.80 8.63
C ILE A 36 -3.82 -5.24 8.89
N CYS A 37 -2.96 -5.79 8.03
CA CYS A 37 -2.34 -7.10 8.21
C CYS A 37 -1.21 -7.13 9.25
N GLY A 38 -1.02 -6.07 10.04
CA GLY A 38 -0.03 -6.03 11.11
C GLY A 38 1.41 -5.84 10.63
N GLN A 39 1.62 -5.37 9.39
CA GLN A 39 2.94 -5.01 8.87
C GLN A 39 3.35 -3.62 9.39
N ALA A 40 3.61 -3.52 10.70
CA ALA A 40 3.84 -2.26 11.39
C ALA A 40 5.09 -1.50 10.89
N TRP A 41 6.07 -2.19 10.27
CA TRP A 41 7.23 -1.54 9.64
C TRP A 41 6.85 -0.59 8.50
N THR A 42 5.64 -0.68 7.96
CA THR A 42 5.13 0.32 7.00
C THR A 42 5.13 1.73 7.59
N PHE A 43 4.93 1.89 8.90
CA PHE A 43 5.12 3.18 9.59
C PHE A 43 6.56 3.64 9.60
N GLN A 44 7.49 2.69 9.77
CA GLN A 44 8.93 2.99 9.71
C GLN A 44 9.31 3.54 8.34
N GLU A 45 8.83 2.95 7.25
CA GLU A 45 9.08 3.43 5.89
C GLU A 45 8.56 4.87 5.68
N PHE A 46 7.38 5.21 6.21
CA PHE A 46 6.90 6.60 6.19
C PHE A 46 7.80 7.57 6.96
N MET A 47 8.31 7.16 8.11
CA MET A 47 9.23 7.97 8.89
C MET A 47 10.56 8.14 8.17
N GLU A 48 11.04 7.11 7.49
CA GLU A 48 12.24 7.16 6.63
C GLU A 48 12.09 8.17 5.51
N GLU A 49 11.01 8.09 4.75
CA GLU A 49 10.71 9.03 3.67
C GLU A 49 10.62 10.48 4.18
N ALA A 50 9.96 10.70 5.32
CA ALA A 50 9.84 12.02 5.92
C ALA A 50 11.19 12.57 6.39
N TRP A 51 12.02 11.73 6.97
CA TRP A 51 13.37 12.07 7.41
C TRP A 51 14.27 12.42 6.24
N GLU A 52 14.32 11.58 5.21
CA GLU A 52 15.09 11.87 3.99
C GLU A 52 14.71 13.20 3.36
N LYS A 53 13.40 13.47 3.27
CA LYS A 53 12.89 14.74 2.75
C LYS A 53 13.41 15.92 3.57
N ARG A 54 13.29 15.83 4.90
CA ARG A 54 13.73 16.88 5.83
C ARG A 54 15.24 17.12 5.75
N CYS A 55 16.04 16.07 5.66
CA CYS A 55 17.50 16.20 5.52
C CYS A 55 17.88 16.84 4.19
N LYS A 56 17.25 16.45 3.08
CA LYS A 56 17.47 17.05 1.76
C LYS A 56 17.09 18.54 1.75
N GLU A 57 16.02 18.93 2.42
CA GLU A 57 15.59 20.33 2.55
C GLU A 57 16.54 21.16 3.41
N ALA A 58 17.10 20.57 4.47
CA ALA A 58 17.99 21.29 5.40
C ALA A 58 19.42 21.50 4.88
N THR A 59 19.96 20.53 4.15
CA THR A 59 21.39 20.50 3.78
C THR A 59 21.65 20.54 2.28
N GLY A 60 20.60 20.44 1.45
CA GLY A 60 20.74 20.30 -0.01
C GLY A 60 21.40 18.99 -0.47
N LYS A 61 22.08 18.30 0.45
CA LYS A 61 22.64 16.95 0.29
C LYS A 61 22.72 16.32 1.66
N MET A 62 22.29 15.08 1.78
CA MET A 62 22.57 14.28 2.96
C MET A 62 24.05 13.92 2.97
N SER A 63 24.75 14.20 4.06
CA SER A 63 26.10 13.68 4.24
C SER A 63 26.03 12.22 4.71
N ASP A 64 26.97 11.40 4.28
CA ASP A 64 27.03 9.98 4.67
C ASP A 64 27.12 9.81 6.20
N ASN A 65 27.72 10.75 6.93
CA ASN A 65 27.87 10.73 8.38
C ASN A 65 26.57 11.08 9.14
N GLU A 66 25.72 11.94 8.60
CA GLU A 66 24.39 12.25 9.18
C GLU A 66 23.42 11.10 8.96
N TRP A 67 23.60 10.35 7.88
CA TRP A 67 22.87 9.13 7.60
C TRP A 67 23.21 8.05 8.64
N ASP A 68 24.48 7.81 8.92
CA ASP A 68 24.90 6.67 9.76
C ASP A 68 24.62 6.84 11.28
N GLY A 69 24.72 8.05 11.82
CA GLY A 69 24.63 8.26 13.27
C GLY A 69 23.23 8.55 13.79
N GLY A 70 22.54 9.51 13.20
CA GLY A 70 21.19 9.92 13.62
C GLY A 70 20.11 8.97 13.15
N TRP A 71 20.26 8.45 11.95
CA TRP A 71 19.31 7.54 11.33
C TRP A 71 19.27 6.18 12.02
N SER A 72 20.44 5.57 12.30
CA SER A 72 20.50 4.25 12.92
C SER A 72 19.79 4.18 14.26
N ASN A 73 19.99 5.20 15.12
CA ASN A 73 19.34 5.27 16.43
C ASN A 73 17.82 5.46 16.29
N MET A 74 17.39 6.37 15.41
CA MET A 74 15.98 6.66 15.20
C MET A 74 15.24 5.46 14.56
N ARG A 75 15.89 4.75 13.66
CA ARG A 75 15.37 3.52 13.06
C ARG A 75 15.14 2.46 14.13
N GLN A 76 16.10 2.27 15.03
CA GLN A 76 15.99 1.30 16.11
C GLN A 76 14.85 1.66 17.09
N GLU A 77 14.70 2.93 17.46
CA GLU A 77 13.59 3.40 18.29
C GLU A 77 12.24 3.18 17.60
N ALA A 78 12.13 3.51 16.31
CA ALA A 78 10.93 3.29 15.52
C ALA A 78 10.56 1.81 15.43
N GLU A 79 11.54 0.93 15.24
CA GLU A 79 11.35 -0.52 15.23
C GLU A 79 10.82 -1.04 16.57
N GLU A 80 11.37 -0.58 17.68
CA GLU A 80 10.90 -0.96 19.02
C GLU A 80 9.48 -0.47 19.30
N ILE A 81 9.13 0.73 18.84
CA ILE A 81 7.76 1.25 18.93
C ILE A 81 6.81 0.39 18.08
N CYS A 82 7.19 0.08 16.86
CA CYS A 82 6.40 -0.79 15.97
C CYS A 82 6.17 -2.18 16.56
N LYS A 83 7.19 -2.79 17.18
CA LYS A 83 7.06 -4.07 17.90
C LYS A 83 6.04 -4.00 19.05
N LYS A 84 6.06 -2.92 19.84
CA LYS A 84 5.12 -2.71 20.95
C LYS A 84 3.69 -2.51 20.45
N ILE A 85 3.49 -1.67 19.43
CA ILE A 85 2.21 -1.43 18.78
C ILE A 85 1.65 -2.74 18.25
N LYS A 86 2.45 -3.52 17.53
CA LYS A 86 2.08 -4.78 16.93
C LYS A 86 1.58 -5.79 17.96
N LYS A 87 2.32 -5.98 19.04
CA LYS A 87 1.93 -6.84 20.15
C LYS A 87 0.63 -6.36 20.81
N ARG A 88 0.46 -5.06 20.98
CA ARG A 88 -0.70 -4.48 21.68
C ARG A 88 -1.99 -4.55 20.87
N PHE A 89 -1.93 -4.26 19.57
CA PHE A 89 -3.13 -4.10 18.74
C PHE A 89 -3.46 -5.35 17.91
N TRP A 90 -2.47 -6.10 17.47
CA TRP A 90 -2.68 -7.31 16.68
C TRP A 90 -2.41 -8.61 17.45
N GLY A 91 -1.86 -8.54 18.66
CA GLY A 91 -1.49 -9.72 19.42
C GLY A 91 -0.36 -10.55 18.80
N CYS A 92 0.31 -10.01 17.78
CA CYS A 92 1.37 -10.70 17.06
C CYS A 92 2.73 -10.50 17.72
N GLU A 93 3.61 -11.48 17.58
CA GLU A 93 5.04 -11.31 17.86
C GLU A 93 5.68 -10.36 16.84
N ALA A 94 6.86 -9.83 17.18
CA ALA A 94 7.53 -8.77 16.43
C ALA A 94 7.66 -9.05 14.92
N ASN A 95 8.01 -10.27 14.55
CA ASN A 95 8.23 -10.68 13.16
C ASN A 95 7.02 -11.40 12.52
N ALA A 96 5.94 -11.62 13.27
CA ALA A 96 4.74 -12.21 12.73
C ALA A 96 3.89 -11.17 12.00
N MET A 97 3.16 -11.57 10.99
CA MET A 97 2.17 -10.77 10.28
C MET A 97 1.04 -11.69 9.84
N TYR A 98 -0.12 -11.10 9.67
CA TYR A 98 -1.21 -11.79 9.00
C TYR A 98 -1.00 -11.67 7.48
N GLY A 99 -1.50 -12.65 6.76
CA GLY A 99 -1.44 -12.69 5.31
C GLY A 99 -2.76 -12.31 4.66
N ILE A 100 -2.86 -12.62 3.39
CA ILE A 100 -4.09 -12.57 2.59
C ILE A 100 -5.20 -13.37 3.31
N HIS A 101 -6.42 -12.87 3.24
CA HIS A 101 -7.63 -13.42 3.90
C HIS A 101 -7.67 -13.25 5.42
N TYR A 102 -6.83 -12.41 5.99
CA TYR A 102 -6.93 -12.04 7.39
C TYR A 102 -8.06 -11.04 7.66
N ASP A 103 -8.19 -10.05 6.80
CA ASP A 103 -9.19 -8.98 6.89
C ASP A 103 -9.66 -8.59 5.49
N ASP A 104 -10.97 -8.67 5.25
CA ASP A 104 -11.54 -8.40 3.94
C ASP A 104 -11.29 -6.95 3.47
N THR A 105 -11.23 -5.98 4.39
CA THR A 105 -10.87 -4.60 4.04
C THR A 105 -9.45 -4.51 3.49
N ALA A 106 -8.50 -5.24 4.10
CA ALA A 106 -7.13 -5.31 3.61
C ALA A 106 -7.06 -5.95 2.23
N ASP A 107 -7.83 -7.01 2.01
CA ASP A 107 -7.89 -7.73 0.75
C ASP A 107 -8.49 -6.88 -0.37
N ILE A 108 -9.59 -6.15 -0.11
CA ILE A 108 -10.20 -5.21 -1.05
C ILE A 108 -9.22 -4.09 -1.42
N LEU A 109 -8.52 -3.52 -0.44
CA LEU A 109 -7.51 -2.48 -0.68
C LEU A 109 -6.36 -3.02 -1.54
N PHE A 110 -5.92 -4.24 -1.28
CA PHE A 110 -4.88 -4.89 -2.08
C PHE A 110 -5.36 -5.13 -3.52
N ASP A 111 -6.61 -5.54 -3.72
CA ASP A 111 -7.21 -5.72 -5.04
C ASP A 111 -7.25 -4.40 -5.83
N ILE A 112 -7.66 -3.30 -5.20
CA ILE A 112 -7.63 -1.96 -5.80
C ILE A 112 -6.20 -1.57 -6.21
N HIS A 113 -5.23 -1.79 -5.31
CA HIS A 113 -3.82 -1.54 -5.59
C HIS A 113 -3.33 -2.31 -6.82
N GLN A 114 -3.60 -3.62 -6.89
CA GLN A 114 -3.20 -4.46 -8.02
C GLN A 114 -3.79 -3.96 -9.35
N CYS A 115 -5.08 -3.62 -9.37
CA CYS A 115 -5.75 -3.15 -10.57
C CYS A 115 -5.15 -1.84 -11.10
N ILE A 116 -4.90 -0.87 -10.21
CA ILE A 116 -4.30 0.42 -10.59
C ILE A 116 -2.86 0.19 -11.09
N ARG A 117 -2.06 -0.57 -10.36
CA ARG A 117 -0.66 -0.86 -10.68
C ARG A 117 -0.55 -1.51 -12.06
N HIS A 118 -1.35 -2.53 -12.33
CA HIS A 118 -1.35 -3.24 -13.60
C HIS A 118 -1.78 -2.32 -14.76
N GLN A 119 -2.83 -1.50 -14.59
CA GLN A 119 -3.24 -0.54 -15.62
C GLN A 119 -2.15 0.49 -15.92
N LEU A 120 -1.50 1.03 -14.89
CA LEU A 120 -0.37 1.96 -15.07
C LEU A 120 0.80 1.29 -15.79
N TRP A 121 1.02 -0.01 -15.62
CA TRP A 121 2.01 -0.77 -16.38
C TRP A 121 1.58 -0.95 -17.83
N LEU A 122 0.31 -1.30 -18.10
CA LEU A 122 -0.23 -1.41 -19.46
C LEU A 122 -0.09 -0.11 -20.26
N ASP A 123 -0.20 1.03 -19.60
CA ASP A 123 -0.12 2.37 -20.22
C ASP A 123 1.32 2.81 -20.54
N LYS A 124 2.34 2.11 -20.04
CA LYS A 124 3.74 2.43 -20.37
C LYS A 124 4.05 2.12 -21.83
N PRO A 125 4.93 2.90 -22.50
CA PRO A 125 5.49 2.50 -23.79
C PRO A 125 6.20 1.15 -23.70
N GLU A 126 6.17 0.35 -24.76
CA GLU A 126 6.80 -0.98 -24.75
C GLU A 126 8.28 -0.96 -24.38
N SER A 127 9.02 0.10 -24.79
CA SER A 127 10.43 0.28 -24.42
C SER A 127 10.67 0.40 -22.91
N ASN A 128 9.64 0.77 -22.14
CA ASN A 128 9.71 1.02 -20.71
C ASN A 128 8.98 -0.05 -19.87
N LYS A 129 8.46 -1.09 -20.52
CA LYS A 129 7.80 -2.21 -19.85
C LYS A 129 8.80 -3.26 -19.40
N SER A 130 8.77 -3.60 -18.13
CA SER A 130 9.43 -4.79 -17.61
C SER A 130 8.38 -5.88 -17.41
N HIS A 131 8.58 -7.04 -17.98
CA HIS A 131 7.67 -8.18 -17.90
C HIS A 131 8.03 -9.17 -16.78
N ILE A 132 9.03 -8.82 -15.97
CA ILE A 132 9.49 -9.62 -14.82
C ILE A 132 9.18 -8.94 -13.48
N THR A 133 8.28 -7.97 -13.48
CA THR A 133 7.85 -7.28 -12.26
C THR A 133 6.43 -7.67 -11.90
N VAL A 134 6.11 -7.57 -10.62
CA VAL A 134 4.73 -7.76 -10.12
C VAL A 134 3.70 -6.83 -10.80
N ASP A 135 4.15 -5.74 -11.42
CA ASP A 135 3.28 -4.82 -12.16
C ASP A 135 2.73 -5.47 -13.45
N SER A 136 3.49 -6.40 -14.06
CA SER A 136 3.07 -7.13 -15.25
C SER A 136 2.04 -8.23 -14.98
N ASP A 137 1.91 -8.65 -13.72
CA ASP A 137 1.02 -9.72 -13.33
C ASP A 137 -0.45 -9.27 -13.40
N THR A 138 -1.30 -10.10 -13.97
CA THR A 138 -2.74 -9.87 -13.98
C THR A 138 -3.27 -9.85 -12.53
N PRO A 139 -4.06 -8.84 -12.15
CA PRO A 139 -4.64 -8.79 -10.83
C PRO A 139 -5.45 -10.04 -10.48
N MET A 140 -5.18 -10.61 -9.31
CA MET A 140 -5.96 -11.72 -8.77
C MET A 140 -6.94 -11.18 -7.73
N LYS A 141 -8.18 -11.66 -7.77
CA LYS A 141 -9.18 -11.33 -6.77
C LYS A 141 -8.86 -12.02 -5.44
N VAL A 142 -8.75 -11.23 -4.38
CA VAL A 142 -8.50 -11.69 -3.00
C VAL A 142 -9.66 -11.31 -2.07
N GLY A 143 -10.13 -10.07 -2.13
CA GLY A 143 -11.22 -9.55 -1.32
C GLY A 143 -12.61 -10.04 -1.77
N SER A 144 -13.64 -9.72 -0.99
CA SER A 144 -15.04 -10.09 -1.28
C SER A 144 -15.62 -9.32 -2.46
N GLU A 145 -15.20 -8.07 -2.67
CA GLU A 145 -15.70 -7.20 -3.72
C GLU A 145 -15.18 -7.58 -5.12
N PRO A 146 -15.90 -7.25 -6.21
CA PRO A 146 -15.37 -7.38 -7.56
C PRO A 146 -14.08 -6.56 -7.76
N LEU A 147 -13.18 -7.05 -8.62
CA LEU A 147 -11.98 -6.28 -8.98
C LEU A 147 -12.37 -4.94 -9.60
N ALA A 148 -11.66 -3.88 -9.20
CA ALA A 148 -11.85 -2.55 -9.75
C ALA A 148 -11.56 -2.51 -11.24
N ILE A 149 -12.42 -1.86 -12.01
CA ILE A 149 -12.23 -1.64 -13.44
C ILE A 149 -11.48 -0.33 -13.63
N ILE A 150 -10.24 -0.42 -14.07
CA ILE A 150 -9.38 0.74 -14.33
C ILE A 150 -9.10 0.81 -15.82
N SER A 151 -9.30 1.97 -16.42
CA SER A 151 -9.03 2.18 -17.84
C SER A 151 -8.56 3.60 -18.11
N LYS A 152 -7.65 3.75 -19.08
CA LYS A 152 -7.22 5.05 -19.56
C LYS A 152 -8.30 5.69 -20.42
N ILE A 153 -8.67 6.92 -20.11
CA ILE A 153 -9.56 7.73 -20.97
C ILE A 153 -8.69 8.31 -22.10
N LYS A 154 -9.12 8.13 -23.33
CA LYS A 154 -8.46 8.66 -24.54
C LYS A 154 -8.76 10.14 -24.73
#